data_5b939f4aa70ed4580558109a5caf9918
#
_entry.id   5b939f4aa70ed4580558109a5caf9918
#
_cell.length_a   1.000
_cell.length_b   1.000
_cell.length_c   1.000
_cell.angle_alpha   90.00
_cell.angle_beta   90.00
_cell.angle_gamma   90.00
#
_symmetry.space_group_name_H-M   'P 1'
#
loop_
_entity.id
_entity.type
_entity.pdbx_description
1 polymer ?
#
loop_
_entity_poly.entity_id
_entity_poly.type
_entity_poly.pdbx_seq_one_letter_code
_entity_poly.pdbx_strand_id
1 'polypeptide(L)'
;MEDQQPAAGDLTDEIPDHPSGDDASVEEPESEASAAGSTSDSAEGDETEGDEPAADETAADETADGGQITFRQRRPAGKWSLIAAAVAAILFVGATAFAGFTVQPYLIDRATVATKLRIARTAANAITTLWTYNPQNVDKLADRAAQYLSGDFEASYRKYIDAIAAPNKQAQITNTTEVTGAAVESLNGPDATALVYTNTTSTSPATKDIPSLKYLSYRLAMKRDHARWLVTKMTTITSLDLTPKF
;
A
#
# COMPACT_ATOMS: atom_id res chain seq x y z
N MET A 1 -46.61 -12.79 4.30
CA MET A 1 -45.39 -13.55 4.63
C MET A 1 -44.27 -12.72 4.06
N GLU A 2 -43.73 -11.84 4.89
CA GLU A 2 -42.59 -10.98 4.51
C GLU A 2 -41.32 -11.82 4.60
N ASP A 3 -40.74 -12.10 3.44
CA ASP A 3 -39.40 -12.71 3.35
C ASP A 3 -38.35 -11.68 3.82
N GLN A 4 -37.99 -11.76 5.08
CA GLN A 4 -36.80 -11.08 5.57
C GLN A 4 -35.56 -11.85 5.11
N GLN A 5 -35.06 -11.49 3.95
CA GLN A 5 -33.73 -11.91 3.48
C GLN A 5 -32.70 -11.26 4.36
N PRO A 6 -31.82 -12.01 5.06
CA PRO A 6 -30.76 -11.39 5.84
C PRO A 6 -29.80 -10.65 4.93
N ALA A 7 -29.76 -9.34 5.08
CA ALA A 7 -28.85 -8.47 4.36
C ALA A 7 -27.40 -8.86 4.68
N ALA A 8 -26.57 -9.01 3.64
CA ALA A 8 -25.14 -9.10 3.79
C ALA A 8 -24.60 -7.80 4.41
N GLY A 9 -24.47 -7.76 5.71
CA GLY A 9 -24.03 -6.54 6.41
C GLY A 9 -24.27 -6.47 7.90
N ASP A 10 -25.06 -7.39 8.45
CA ASP A 10 -25.39 -7.33 9.88
C ASP A 10 -24.47 -8.19 10.75
N LEU A 11 -23.20 -7.78 10.81
CA LEU A 11 -22.23 -8.20 11.83
C LEU A 11 -21.91 -7.04 12.78
N THR A 12 -22.79 -6.03 12.82
CA THR A 12 -22.67 -4.92 13.75
C THR A 12 -23.79 -4.96 14.75
N ASP A 13 -23.75 -5.86 15.72
CA ASP A 13 -24.60 -5.70 16.88
C ASP A 13 -23.80 -5.70 18.16
N GLU A 14 -24.21 -4.78 19.03
CA GLU A 14 -23.80 -4.43 20.39
C GLU A 14 -22.65 -3.45 20.56
N ILE A 15 -23.02 -2.15 20.44
CA ILE A 15 -22.39 -1.10 21.24
C ILE A 15 -23.47 -0.45 22.08
N PRO A 16 -23.34 -0.41 23.42
CA PRO A 16 -24.31 0.26 24.29
C PRO A 16 -24.26 1.78 24.11
N ASP A 17 -25.44 2.33 24.11
CA ASP A 17 -25.88 3.72 24.13
C ASP A 17 -25.01 4.59 25.06
N HIS A 18 -24.49 5.72 24.54
CA HIS A 18 -23.98 6.80 25.36
C HIS A 18 -24.57 8.12 24.91
N PRO A 19 -24.95 8.99 25.85
CA PRO A 19 -25.92 10.06 25.67
C PRO A 19 -25.34 11.29 24.95
N SER A 20 -26.24 11.96 24.24
CA SER A 20 -26.10 13.28 23.63
C SER A 20 -25.60 14.33 24.60
N GLY A 21 -24.65 15.13 24.15
CA GLY A 21 -24.20 16.37 24.77
C GLY A 21 -23.73 17.37 23.75
N ASP A 22 -24.59 18.35 23.49
CA ASP A 22 -24.40 19.75 23.11
C ASP A 22 -23.28 20.20 22.18
N ASP A 23 -23.70 20.73 21.03
CA ASP A 23 -23.55 22.11 20.54
C ASP A 23 -22.13 22.75 20.57
N ALA A 24 -21.52 22.84 19.40
CA ALA A 24 -20.63 23.96 19.07
C ALA A 24 -20.51 24.12 17.56
N SER A 25 -21.16 25.14 17.06
CA SER A 25 -20.89 25.83 15.79
C SER A 25 -19.44 26.28 15.69
N VAL A 26 -18.73 25.91 14.60
CA VAL A 26 -17.53 26.60 14.16
C VAL A 26 -17.46 26.62 12.63
N GLU A 27 -17.62 27.82 12.12
CA GLU A 27 -17.13 28.54 10.98
C GLU A 27 -16.25 27.78 9.98
N GLU A 28 -16.66 27.85 8.71
CA GLU A 28 -15.80 27.70 7.54
C GLU A 28 -14.78 28.85 7.47
N PRO A 29 -13.62 28.60 6.92
CA PRO A 29 -12.95 29.63 6.13
C PRO A 29 -12.87 29.22 4.67
N GLU A 30 -13.47 30.06 3.85
CA GLU A 30 -13.14 30.23 2.44
C GLU A 30 -11.65 30.56 2.27
N SER A 31 -11.02 29.94 1.30
CA SER A 31 -9.76 30.44 0.74
C SER A 31 -9.64 30.04 -0.72
N GLU A 32 -9.97 30.98 -1.52
CA GLU A 32 -9.43 31.47 -2.78
C GLU A 32 -8.48 30.60 -3.59
N ALA A 33 -8.92 30.43 -4.81
CA ALA A 33 -8.15 30.03 -5.97
C ALA A 33 -7.04 31.04 -6.30
N SER A 34 -5.85 30.56 -6.61
CA SER A 34 -4.90 31.26 -7.43
C SER A 34 -4.30 30.34 -8.48
N ALA A 35 -4.69 30.61 -9.70
CA ALA A 35 -4.10 30.10 -10.92
C ALA A 35 -2.86 30.92 -11.28
N ALA A 36 -1.89 30.29 -11.90
CA ALA A 36 -0.89 30.74 -12.87
C ALA A 36 0.43 30.00 -12.58
N GLY A 37 1.13 29.43 -13.49
CA GLY A 37 1.32 29.64 -14.88
C GLY A 37 2.33 28.63 -15.41
N SER A 38 2.05 28.23 -16.60
CA SER A 38 2.90 27.53 -17.54
C SER A 38 4.26 28.20 -17.74
N THR A 39 5.34 27.39 -17.78
CA THR A 39 6.38 27.57 -18.81
C THR A 39 7.14 26.25 -19.00
N SER A 40 6.96 25.73 -20.19
CA SER A 40 7.86 24.83 -20.89
C SER A 40 9.22 25.46 -21.08
N ASP A 41 10.30 24.76 -20.82
CA ASP A 41 11.51 24.95 -21.60
C ASP A 41 12.20 23.59 -21.83
N SER A 42 12.33 23.32 -23.10
CA SER A 42 13.10 22.23 -23.69
C SER A 42 14.54 22.70 -23.81
N ALA A 43 15.49 21.90 -23.37
CA ALA A 43 16.84 22.00 -23.84
C ALA A 43 17.40 20.62 -24.13
N GLU A 44 17.59 20.42 -25.40
CA GLU A 44 18.37 19.38 -26.09
C GLU A 44 19.82 19.34 -25.61
N GLY A 45 20.32 18.12 -25.57
CA GLY A 45 21.54 17.69 -26.25
C GLY A 45 22.86 18.22 -25.72
N ASP A 46 23.71 17.34 -25.27
CA ASP A 46 25.04 17.22 -25.86
C ASP A 46 25.62 15.83 -25.56
N GLU A 47 25.75 15.07 -26.65
CA GLU A 47 26.56 13.86 -26.70
C GLU A 47 28.01 14.32 -26.88
N THR A 48 28.88 14.01 -25.93
CA THR A 48 30.32 14.07 -26.18
C THR A 48 30.89 12.67 -26.22
N GLU A 49 31.17 12.23 -27.43
CA GLU A 49 32.00 11.09 -27.77
C GLU A 49 33.35 11.19 -27.05
N GLY A 50 33.72 10.10 -26.38
CA GLY A 50 35.04 9.88 -25.84
C GLY A 50 36.00 9.49 -26.94
N ASP A 51 37.01 10.28 -27.10
CA ASP A 51 38.14 10.05 -27.98
C ASP A 51 39.12 9.06 -27.32
N GLU A 52 39.29 7.93 -27.95
CA GLU A 52 40.32 6.94 -27.64
C GLU A 52 41.59 7.34 -28.34
N PRO A 53 42.75 7.47 -27.69
CA PRO A 53 43.99 7.60 -28.44
C PRO A 53 44.60 6.23 -28.76
N ALA A 54 44.75 6.00 -30.03
CA ALA A 54 45.40 4.88 -30.67
C ALA A 54 46.83 4.62 -30.16
N ALA A 55 47.10 3.33 -30.01
CA ALA A 55 48.45 2.80 -29.82
C ALA A 55 49.31 3.08 -31.05
N ASP A 56 50.45 3.71 -30.84
CA ASP A 56 51.54 3.75 -31.80
C ASP A 56 52.62 2.76 -31.37
N GLU A 57 52.73 1.69 -32.13
CA GLU A 57 53.83 0.75 -32.09
C GLU A 57 55.00 1.35 -32.86
N THR A 58 56.09 1.62 -32.18
CA THR A 58 57.39 1.74 -32.90
C THR A 58 58.45 0.89 -32.22
N ALA A 59 59.02 0.08 -33.07
CA ALA A 59 59.97 -0.99 -32.83
C ALA A 59 61.35 -0.52 -32.28
N ALA A 60 61.86 -1.43 -31.47
CA ALA A 60 63.23 -1.87 -31.30
C ALA A 60 64.39 -0.88 -31.55
N ASP A 61 65.18 -0.64 -30.50
CA ASP A 61 66.62 -0.79 -30.64
C ASP A 61 67.24 -1.28 -29.30
N GLU A 62 67.96 -2.41 -29.41
CA GLU A 62 68.75 -3.00 -28.35
C GLU A 62 69.99 -2.17 -28.11
N THR A 63 70.19 -1.66 -26.89
CA THR A 63 71.55 -1.53 -26.36
C THR A 63 71.53 -1.73 -24.85
N ALA A 64 72.15 -2.79 -24.47
CA ALA A 64 72.47 -3.10 -23.06
C ALA A 64 73.37 -2.04 -22.45
N ASP A 65 72.85 -1.29 -21.53
CA ASP A 65 73.72 -0.62 -20.51
C ASP A 65 73.06 -0.76 -19.12
N GLY A 66 73.89 -1.24 -18.21
CA GLY A 66 73.53 -1.55 -16.79
C GLY A 66 73.08 -0.30 -16.01
N GLY A 67 71.89 0.18 -16.28
CA GLY A 67 71.25 1.27 -15.57
C GLY A 67 70.69 0.81 -14.22
N GLN A 68 71.36 1.20 -13.16
CA GLN A 68 70.81 1.09 -11.83
C GLN A 68 69.38 1.67 -11.76
N ILE A 69 68.41 0.85 -11.40
CA ILE A 69 67.04 1.29 -11.13
C ILE A 69 67.08 2.19 -9.87
N THR A 70 67.28 3.48 -10.11
CA THR A 70 67.16 4.48 -9.05
C THR A 70 65.67 4.64 -8.74
N PHE A 71 65.18 3.97 -7.70
CA PHE A 71 63.87 4.25 -7.12
C PHE A 71 63.81 5.72 -6.75
N ARG A 72 63.04 6.49 -7.49
CA ARG A 72 62.76 7.90 -7.17
C ARG A 72 62.17 7.97 -5.78
N GLN A 73 63.03 8.32 -4.81
CA GLN A 73 62.65 8.46 -3.42
C GLN A 73 61.53 9.50 -3.34
N ARG A 74 60.29 9.04 -3.00
CA ARG A 74 59.15 9.93 -2.79
C ARG A 74 59.57 10.92 -1.70
N ARG A 75 59.63 12.20 -2.06
CA ARG A 75 59.84 13.28 -1.06
C ARG A 75 58.84 13.08 0.07
N PRO A 76 59.26 13.14 1.35
CA PRO A 76 58.35 13.04 2.47
C PRO A 76 57.29 14.12 2.30
N ALA A 77 56.05 13.72 2.46
CA ALA A 77 54.89 14.61 2.38
C ALA A 77 55.09 15.76 3.38
N GLY A 78 55.20 16.97 2.86
CA GLY A 78 55.38 18.14 3.70
C GLY A 78 54.20 18.27 4.68
N LYS A 79 54.39 18.93 5.82
CA LYS A 79 53.35 19.14 6.85
C LYS A 79 52.03 19.65 6.24
N TRP A 80 52.11 20.42 5.16
CA TRP A 80 50.96 20.95 4.43
C TRP A 80 50.15 19.85 3.71
N SER A 81 50.77 18.81 3.18
CA SER A 81 50.06 17.70 2.54
C SER A 81 49.34 16.81 3.58
N LEU A 82 49.85 16.68 4.76
CA LEU A 82 49.17 16.00 5.87
C LEU A 82 47.95 16.80 6.35
N ILE A 83 48.05 18.12 6.43
CA ILE A 83 46.94 19.00 6.78
C ILE A 83 45.87 18.93 5.66
N ALA A 84 46.27 19.00 4.40
CA ALA A 84 45.31 18.86 3.28
C ALA A 84 44.59 17.51 3.28
N ALA A 85 45.31 16.42 3.55
CA ALA A 85 44.72 15.10 3.67
C ALA A 85 43.73 14.99 4.86
N ALA A 86 44.09 15.58 5.99
CA ALA A 86 43.19 15.61 7.16
C ALA A 86 41.92 16.42 6.89
N VAL A 87 42.05 17.60 6.25
CA VAL A 87 40.89 18.42 5.86
C VAL A 87 40.02 17.66 4.83
N ALA A 88 40.60 17.02 3.82
CA ALA A 88 39.86 16.22 2.86
C ALA A 88 39.12 15.06 3.51
N ALA A 89 39.70 14.37 4.47
CA ALA A 89 39.09 13.31 5.24
C ALA A 89 37.89 13.82 6.07
N ILE A 90 38.04 14.98 6.75
CA ILE A 90 36.93 15.59 7.51
C ILE A 90 35.79 16.00 6.59
N LEU A 91 36.09 16.61 5.43
CA LEU A 91 35.09 16.99 4.46
C LEU A 91 34.37 15.76 3.86
N PHE A 92 35.11 14.69 3.60
CA PHE A 92 34.54 13.44 3.10
C PHE A 92 33.59 12.80 4.13
N VAL A 93 34.00 12.71 5.39
CA VAL A 93 33.15 12.20 6.47
C VAL A 93 31.93 13.10 6.68
N GLY A 94 32.11 14.43 6.66
CA GLY A 94 31.01 15.38 6.76
C GLY A 94 30.02 15.26 5.60
N ALA A 95 30.50 15.13 4.36
CA ALA A 95 29.65 14.96 3.19
C ALA A 95 28.88 13.63 3.20
N THR A 96 29.51 12.53 3.60
CA THR A 96 28.83 11.22 3.71
C THR A 96 27.79 11.20 4.82
N ALA A 97 28.06 11.81 5.96
CA ALA A 97 27.10 11.96 7.05
C ALA A 97 25.90 12.81 6.63
N PHE A 98 26.14 13.93 5.95
CA PHE A 98 25.10 14.80 5.42
C PHE A 98 24.24 14.10 4.35
N ALA A 99 24.87 13.38 3.40
CA ALA A 99 24.16 12.61 2.40
C ALA A 99 23.28 11.52 3.03
N GLY A 100 23.80 10.81 4.05
CA GLY A 100 23.03 9.81 4.79
C GLY A 100 21.81 10.41 5.48
N PHE A 101 21.97 11.56 6.13
CA PHE A 101 20.89 12.25 6.83
C PHE A 101 19.79 12.74 5.89
N THR A 102 20.13 13.24 4.71
CA THR A 102 19.16 13.76 3.72
C THR A 102 18.40 12.65 2.98
N VAL A 103 19.00 11.47 2.79
CA VAL A 103 18.39 10.35 2.08
C VAL A 103 17.48 9.52 3.00
N GLN A 104 17.78 9.48 4.29
CA GLN A 104 17.04 8.66 5.26
C GLN A 104 15.51 8.93 5.27
N PRO A 105 15.00 10.17 5.35
CA PRO A 105 13.55 10.43 5.36
C PRO A 105 12.88 9.94 4.07
N TYR A 106 13.51 10.13 2.92
CA TYR A 106 12.99 9.67 1.63
C TYR A 106 12.80 8.14 1.58
N LEU A 107 13.75 7.39 2.10
CA LEU A 107 13.66 5.92 2.16
C LEU A 107 12.55 5.45 3.11
N ILE A 108 12.38 6.13 4.26
CA ILE A 108 11.33 5.83 5.24
C ILE A 108 9.95 6.11 4.62
N ASP A 109 9.78 7.25 3.97
CA ASP A 109 8.52 7.62 3.32
C ASP A 109 8.14 6.63 2.22
N ARG A 110 9.09 6.25 1.38
CA ARG A 110 8.88 5.26 0.32
C ARG A 110 8.50 3.88 0.89
N ALA A 111 9.14 3.44 1.97
CA ALA A 111 8.81 2.20 2.66
C ALA A 111 7.41 2.25 3.29
N THR A 112 7.03 3.39 3.84
CA THR A 112 5.70 3.63 4.42
C THR A 112 4.62 3.58 3.35
N VAL A 113 4.81 4.23 2.21
CA VAL A 113 3.89 4.19 1.07
C VAL A 113 3.74 2.77 0.54
N ALA A 114 4.84 2.04 0.36
CA ALA A 114 4.81 0.65 -0.08
C ALA A 114 4.02 -0.24 0.91
N THR A 115 4.18 -0.01 2.21
CA THR A 115 3.43 -0.72 3.25
C THR A 115 1.95 -0.38 3.19
N LYS A 116 1.56 0.89 3.08
CA LYS A 116 0.17 1.31 2.94
C LYS A 116 -0.49 0.70 1.70
N LEU A 117 0.19 0.68 0.56
CA LEU A 117 -0.32 0.04 -0.66
C LEU A 117 -0.53 -1.47 -0.47
N ARG A 118 0.36 -2.14 0.25
CA ARG A 118 0.20 -3.58 0.58
C ARG A 118 -1.03 -3.81 1.47
N ILE A 119 -1.21 -2.98 2.51
CA ILE A 119 -2.38 -3.05 3.40
C ILE A 119 -3.67 -2.83 2.60
N ALA A 120 -3.76 -1.76 1.80
CA ALA A 120 -4.93 -1.45 1.00
C ALA A 120 -5.28 -2.60 0.03
N ARG A 121 -4.28 -3.17 -0.64
CA ARG A 121 -4.47 -4.33 -1.53
C ARG A 121 -4.95 -5.56 -0.76
N THR A 122 -4.37 -5.83 0.41
CA THR A 122 -4.81 -6.96 1.25
C THR A 122 -6.23 -6.76 1.74
N ALA A 123 -6.59 -5.54 2.17
CA ALA A 123 -7.95 -5.18 2.59
C ALA A 123 -8.97 -5.38 1.45
N ALA A 124 -8.63 -4.91 0.24
CA ALA A 124 -9.47 -5.10 -0.95
C ALA A 124 -9.68 -6.59 -1.27
N ASN A 125 -8.60 -7.38 -1.29
CA ASN A 125 -8.67 -8.81 -1.55
C ASN A 125 -9.46 -9.56 -0.45
N ALA A 126 -9.31 -9.15 0.81
CA ALA A 126 -10.09 -9.70 1.91
C ALA A 126 -11.58 -9.48 1.65
N ILE A 127 -12.02 -8.25 1.44
CA ILE A 127 -13.44 -7.93 1.23
C ILE A 127 -13.99 -8.64 -0.01
N THR A 128 -13.28 -8.65 -1.13
CA THR A 128 -13.71 -9.39 -2.33
C THR A 128 -13.89 -10.88 -2.01
N THR A 129 -12.95 -11.47 -1.25
CA THR A 129 -13.03 -12.90 -0.89
C THR A 129 -14.17 -13.19 0.07
N LEU A 130 -14.42 -12.31 1.06
CA LEU A 130 -15.47 -12.48 2.06
C LEU A 130 -16.88 -12.43 1.45
N TRP A 131 -17.08 -11.59 0.44
CA TRP A 131 -18.41 -11.28 -0.07
C TRP A 131 -18.68 -11.74 -1.49
N THR A 132 -17.74 -12.49 -2.12
CA THR A 132 -17.96 -13.08 -3.44
C THR A 132 -18.11 -14.60 -3.33
N TYR A 133 -19.32 -15.08 -3.56
CA TYR A 133 -19.66 -16.49 -3.52
C TYR A 133 -20.84 -16.82 -4.43
N ASN A 134 -21.01 -18.10 -4.70
CA ASN A 134 -22.13 -18.69 -5.41
C ASN A 134 -22.57 -19.99 -4.71
N PRO A 135 -23.68 -20.62 -5.12
CA PRO A 135 -24.20 -21.85 -4.50
C PRO A 135 -23.21 -23.01 -4.48
N GLN A 136 -22.25 -23.06 -5.41
CA GLN A 136 -21.29 -24.15 -5.53
C GLN A 136 -20.09 -23.99 -4.61
N ASN A 137 -19.79 -22.76 -4.16
CA ASN A 137 -18.57 -22.46 -3.42
C ASN A 137 -18.77 -21.82 -2.04
N VAL A 138 -20.01 -21.55 -1.64
CA VAL A 138 -20.32 -20.91 -0.35
C VAL A 138 -19.83 -21.75 0.84
N ASP A 139 -19.87 -23.08 0.77
CA ASP A 139 -19.38 -23.97 1.85
C ASP A 139 -17.88 -23.80 2.11
N LYS A 140 -17.10 -23.44 1.09
CA LYS A 140 -15.65 -23.23 1.18
C LYS A 140 -15.28 -21.79 1.46
N LEU A 141 -16.27 -20.93 1.65
CA LEU A 141 -16.03 -19.49 1.77
C LEU A 141 -15.25 -19.16 3.04
N ALA A 142 -15.61 -19.76 4.17
CA ALA A 142 -14.92 -19.59 5.44
C ALA A 142 -13.43 -19.98 5.36
N ASP A 143 -13.12 -21.08 4.68
CA ASP A 143 -11.73 -21.55 4.52
C ASP A 143 -10.92 -20.62 3.59
N ARG A 144 -11.55 -20.10 2.52
CA ARG A 144 -10.92 -19.11 1.65
C ARG A 144 -10.67 -17.79 2.37
N ALA A 145 -11.60 -17.39 3.24
CA ALA A 145 -11.50 -16.16 4.01
C ALA A 145 -10.44 -16.23 5.12
N ALA A 146 -10.21 -17.41 5.71
CA ALA A 146 -9.28 -17.62 6.81
C ALA A 146 -7.85 -17.10 6.53
N GLN A 147 -7.43 -17.08 5.25
CA GLN A 147 -6.12 -16.55 4.88
C GLN A 147 -5.98 -15.02 5.11
N TYR A 148 -7.09 -14.31 5.23
CA TYR A 148 -7.15 -12.85 5.44
C TYR A 148 -7.62 -12.46 6.84
N LEU A 149 -8.17 -13.40 7.60
CA LEU A 149 -8.78 -13.15 8.90
C LEU A 149 -7.90 -13.65 10.04
N SER A 150 -8.15 -13.17 11.24
CA SER A 150 -7.51 -13.74 12.45
C SER A 150 -8.34 -13.50 13.71
N GLY A 151 -8.06 -14.34 14.72
CA GLY A 151 -8.65 -14.25 16.05
C GLY A 151 -10.16 -14.45 16.07
N ASP A 152 -10.83 -13.69 16.94
CA ASP A 152 -12.27 -13.82 17.16
C ASP A 152 -13.09 -13.46 15.91
N PHE A 153 -12.56 -12.61 15.05
CA PHE A 153 -13.26 -12.23 13.81
C PHE A 153 -13.31 -13.40 12.83
N GLU A 154 -12.23 -14.17 12.68
CA GLU A 154 -12.22 -15.38 11.87
C GLU A 154 -13.25 -16.39 12.37
N ALA A 155 -13.28 -16.64 13.69
CA ALA A 155 -14.21 -17.58 14.30
C ALA A 155 -15.68 -17.12 14.13
N SER A 156 -15.94 -15.84 14.31
CA SER A 156 -17.27 -15.24 14.12
C SER A 156 -17.72 -15.30 12.66
N TYR A 157 -16.82 -15.01 11.72
CA TYR A 157 -17.10 -15.10 10.30
C TYR A 157 -17.41 -16.53 9.86
N ARG A 158 -16.64 -17.53 10.34
CA ARG A 158 -16.92 -18.95 10.08
C ARG A 158 -18.32 -19.34 10.55
N LYS A 159 -18.67 -18.97 11.79
CA LYS A 159 -19.99 -19.22 12.35
C LYS A 159 -21.11 -18.57 11.53
N TYR A 160 -20.87 -17.35 11.03
CA TYR A 160 -21.80 -16.66 10.16
C TYR A 160 -22.00 -17.41 8.82
N ILE A 161 -20.92 -17.82 8.17
CA ILE A 161 -21.00 -18.57 6.91
C ILE A 161 -21.69 -19.91 7.10
N ASP A 162 -21.41 -20.64 8.17
CA ASP A 162 -22.08 -21.90 8.47
C ASP A 162 -23.61 -21.72 8.60
N ALA A 163 -24.04 -20.59 9.16
CA ALA A 163 -25.46 -20.29 9.31
C ALA A 163 -26.15 -19.94 7.97
N ILE A 164 -25.47 -19.25 7.05
CA ILE A 164 -26.06 -18.79 5.79
C ILE A 164 -25.85 -19.74 4.61
N ALA A 165 -24.91 -20.67 4.69
CA ALA A 165 -24.54 -21.53 3.56
C ALA A 165 -25.71 -22.35 3.02
N ALA A 166 -26.46 -23.03 3.90
CA ALA A 166 -27.59 -23.86 3.49
C ALA A 166 -28.76 -23.03 2.88
N PRO A 167 -29.23 -21.94 3.53
CA PRO A 167 -30.24 -21.07 2.92
C PRO A 167 -29.81 -20.46 1.58
N ASN A 168 -28.57 -19.97 1.48
CA ASN A 168 -28.09 -19.36 0.23
C ASN A 168 -27.96 -20.37 -0.90
N LYS A 169 -27.58 -21.60 -0.60
CA LYS A 169 -27.61 -22.70 -1.60
C LYS A 169 -29.01 -23.01 -2.05
N GLN A 170 -29.95 -23.12 -1.14
CA GLN A 170 -31.36 -23.40 -1.46
C GLN A 170 -31.96 -22.30 -2.33
N ALA A 171 -31.68 -21.03 -2.00
CA ALA A 171 -32.16 -19.87 -2.72
C ALA A 171 -31.34 -19.58 -3.99
N GLN A 172 -30.31 -20.36 -4.29
CA GLN A 172 -29.39 -20.21 -5.44
C GLN A 172 -28.81 -18.80 -5.52
N ILE A 173 -28.41 -18.22 -4.36
CA ILE A 173 -27.91 -16.86 -4.30
C ILE A 173 -26.46 -16.82 -4.82
N THR A 174 -26.23 -15.94 -5.78
CA THR A 174 -24.89 -15.53 -6.23
C THR A 174 -24.63 -14.11 -5.79
N ASN A 175 -23.56 -13.91 -5.04
CA ASN A 175 -23.13 -12.63 -4.54
C ASN A 175 -21.75 -12.27 -5.13
N THR A 176 -21.65 -11.10 -5.74
CA THR A 176 -20.42 -10.60 -6.36
C THR A 176 -20.11 -9.24 -5.78
N THR A 177 -18.92 -9.08 -5.22
CA THR A 177 -18.46 -7.82 -4.64
C THR A 177 -17.26 -7.32 -5.41
N GLU A 178 -17.38 -6.11 -5.92
CA GLU A 178 -16.32 -5.36 -6.58
C GLU A 178 -15.84 -4.25 -5.66
N VAL A 179 -14.53 -4.15 -5.47
CA VAL A 179 -13.91 -3.07 -4.70
C VAL A 179 -13.66 -1.89 -5.63
N THR A 180 -14.32 -0.78 -5.36
CA THR A 180 -14.19 0.48 -6.12
C THR A 180 -13.04 1.35 -5.60
N GLY A 181 -12.65 1.16 -4.34
CA GLY A 181 -11.54 1.88 -3.75
C GLY A 181 -11.10 1.30 -2.41
N ALA A 182 -9.82 1.42 -2.10
CA ALA A 182 -9.27 1.06 -0.80
C ALA A 182 -8.16 2.04 -0.40
N ALA A 183 -8.17 2.47 0.85
CA ALA A 183 -7.19 3.39 1.40
C ALA A 183 -6.82 3.02 2.83
N VAL A 184 -5.62 3.40 3.27
CA VAL A 184 -5.20 3.24 4.67
C VAL A 184 -5.47 4.55 5.41
N GLU A 185 -6.37 4.48 6.39
CA GLU A 185 -6.73 5.59 7.28
C GLU A 185 -5.60 5.84 8.29
N SER A 186 -5.07 4.78 8.90
CA SER A 186 -3.99 4.88 9.88
C SER A 186 -3.04 3.68 9.79
N LEU A 187 -1.77 3.92 10.15
CA LEU A 187 -0.73 2.90 10.25
C LEU A 187 0.14 3.20 11.46
N ASN A 188 0.08 2.33 12.48
CA ASN A 188 0.79 2.48 13.74
C ASN A 188 1.53 1.17 14.06
N GLY A 189 2.78 1.06 13.59
CA GLY A 189 3.59 -0.13 13.78
C GLY A 189 2.94 -1.40 13.21
N PRO A 190 2.51 -2.35 14.07
CA PRO A 190 1.88 -3.59 13.64
C PRO A 190 0.38 -3.45 13.35
N ASP A 191 -0.24 -2.33 13.72
CA ASP A 191 -1.67 -2.10 13.61
C ASP A 191 -1.97 -1.10 12.49
N ALA A 192 -3.04 -1.37 11.72
CA ALA A 192 -3.49 -0.49 10.65
C ALA A 192 -5.01 -0.47 10.58
N THR A 193 -5.53 0.65 10.10
CA THR A 193 -6.96 0.78 9.75
C THR A 193 -7.06 1.08 8.25
N ALA A 194 -7.86 0.29 7.54
CA ALA A 194 -8.13 0.47 6.14
C ALA A 194 -9.63 0.74 5.89
N LEU A 195 -9.91 1.61 4.93
CA LEU A 195 -11.24 1.87 4.39
C LEU A 195 -11.37 1.19 3.04
N VAL A 196 -12.49 0.49 2.81
CA VAL A 196 -12.77 -0.19 1.55
C VAL A 196 -14.17 0.18 1.09
N TYR A 197 -14.30 0.62 -0.14
CA TYR A 197 -15.55 0.95 -0.80
C TYR A 197 -15.89 -0.12 -1.82
N THR A 198 -17.16 -0.55 -1.85
CA THR A 198 -17.57 -1.68 -2.67
C THR A 198 -18.92 -1.49 -3.31
N ASN A 199 -19.07 -2.08 -4.50
CA ASN A 199 -20.36 -2.39 -5.12
C ASN A 199 -20.61 -3.89 -4.97
N THR A 200 -21.73 -4.25 -4.38
CA THR A 200 -22.13 -5.64 -4.22
C THR A 200 -23.41 -5.90 -5.00
N THR A 201 -23.36 -6.90 -5.87
CA THR A 201 -24.49 -7.37 -6.67
C THR A 201 -24.89 -8.76 -6.20
N SER A 202 -26.15 -8.92 -5.82
CA SER A 202 -26.72 -10.22 -5.43
C SER A 202 -27.83 -10.59 -6.38
N THR A 203 -27.81 -11.82 -6.89
CA THR A 203 -28.84 -12.37 -7.79
C THR A 203 -29.37 -13.70 -7.28
N SER A 204 -30.66 -13.98 -7.52
CA SER A 204 -31.29 -15.23 -7.19
C SER A 204 -32.44 -15.49 -8.17
N PRO A 205 -32.70 -16.73 -8.57
CA PRO A 205 -33.89 -17.09 -9.37
C PRO A 205 -35.22 -16.71 -8.70
N ALA A 206 -35.26 -16.68 -7.35
CA ALA A 206 -36.44 -16.28 -6.60
C ALA A 206 -36.85 -14.82 -6.87
N THR A 207 -35.88 -13.94 -7.21
CA THR A 207 -36.11 -12.55 -7.59
C THR A 207 -36.20 -12.37 -9.11
N LYS A 208 -36.47 -13.43 -9.87
CA LYS A 208 -36.50 -13.45 -11.35
C LYS A 208 -35.21 -12.90 -11.96
N ASP A 209 -34.08 -13.18 -11.29
CA ASP A 209 -32.72 -12.69 -11.64
C ASP A 209 -32.58 -11.16 -11.67
N ILE A 210 -33.53 -10.42 -11.06
CA ILE A 210 -33.38 -8.98 -10.86
C ILE A 210 -32.24 -8.77 -9.85
N PRO A 211 -31.15 -8.07 -10.23
CA PRO A 211 -30.03 -7.88 -9.34
C PRO A 211 -30.36 -6.91 -8.21
N SER A 212 -30.04 -7.30 -6.99
CA SER A 212 -29.98 -6.39 -5.85
C SER A 212 -28.61 -5.73 -5.85
N LEU A 213 -28.58 -4.41 -5.85
CA LEU A 213 -27.36 -3.60 -5.90
C LEU A 213 -27.17 -2.85 -4.59
N LYS A 214 -26.03 -3.03 -3.95
CA LYS A 214 -25.68 -2.35 -2.70
C LYS A 214 -24.30 -1.70 -2.81
N TYR A 215 -24.25 -0.43 -2.43
CA TYR A 215 -22.98 0.26 -2.18
C TYR A 215 -22.68 0.20 -0.69
N LEU A 216 -21.49 -0.30 -0.36
CA LEU A 216 -21.07 -0.50 1.02
C LEU A 216 -19.68 0.07 1.23
N SER A 217 -19.46 0.63 2.42
CA SER A 217 -18.11 0.98 2.86
C SER A 217 -17.79 0.33 4.19
N TYR A 218 -16.57 -0.18 4.29
CA TYR A 218 -16.09 -0.92 5.45
C TYR A 218 -14.84 -0.27 6.02
N ARG A 219 -14.77 -0.23 7.35
CA ARG A 219 -13.56 0.04 8.10
C ARG A 219 -13.03 -1.28 8.64
N LEU A 220 -11.79 -1.61 8.27
CA LEU A 220 -11.11 -2.83 8.66
C LEU A 220 -9.98 -2.51 9.63
N ALA A 221 -10.05 -3.04 10.85
CA ALA A 221 -8.89 -3.09 11.72
C ALA A 221 -8.03 -4.26 11.30
N MET A 222 -6.76 -4.00 11.04
CA MET A 222 -5.81 -4.98 10.54
C MET A 222 -4.59 -5.03 11.43
N LYS A 223 -4.07 -6.24 11.63
CA LYS A 223 -2.85 -6.47 12.40
C LYS A 223 -1.82 -7.20 11.56
N ARG A 224 -0.56 -6.80 11.74
CA ARG A 224 0.56 -7.46 11.08
C ARG A 224 0.93 -8.73 11.82
N ASP A 225 0.86 -9.85 11.11
CA ASP A 225 1.36 -11.14 11.54
C ASP A 225 2.54 -11.55 10.63
N HIS A 226 3.77 -11.46 11.16
CA HIS A 226 5.00 -11.65 10.41
C HIS A 226 5.06 -10.76 9.15
N ALA A 227 4.92 -11.35 7.97
CA ALA A 227 4.92 -10.66 6.69
C ALA A 227 3.52 -10.35 6.14
N ARG A 228 2.45 -10.83 6.79
CA ARG A 228 1.06 -10.70 6.34
C ARG A 228 0.29 -9.67 7.15
N TRP A 229 -0.71 -9.09 6.54
CA TRP A 229 -1.71 -8.27 7.21
C TRP A 229 -3.02 -9.06 7.29
N LEU A 230 -3.57 -9.18 8.49
CA LEU A 230 -4.80 -9.94 8.75
C LEU A 230 -5.86 -9.00 9.34
N VAL A 231 -7.10 -9.20 8.93
CA VAL A 231 -8.25 -8.44 9.44
C VAL A 231 -8.66 -9.04 10.79
N THR A 232 -8.71 -8.19 11.82
CA THR A 232 -9.12 -8.57 13.17
C THR A 232 -10.51 -8.07 13.53
N LYS A 233 -11.01 -7.05 12.81
CA LYS A 233 -12.36 -6.50 12.97
C LYS A 233 -12.81 -5.82 11.67
N MET A 234 -14.09 -5.95 11.38
CA MET A 234 -14.77 -5.25 10.29
C MET A 234 -15.97 -4.49 10.83
N THR A 235 -16.13 -3.25 10.38
CA THR A 235 -17.28 -2.41 10.73
C THR A 235 -17.83 -1.80 9.44
N THR A 236 -19.12 -1.92 9.21
CA THR A 236 -19.81 -1.24 8.11
C THR A 236 -19.99 0.23 8.47
N ILE A 237 -19.54 1.15 7.61
CA ILE A 237 -19.69 2.59 7.81
C ILE A 237 -20.94 3.08 7.10
N THR A 238 -21.10 2.68 5.84
CA THR A 238 -22.22 3.09 4.99
C THR A 238 -22.78 1.86 4.28
N SER A 239 -24.11 1.79 4.22
CA SER A 239 -24.86 0.81 3.42
C SER A 239 -25.95 1.54 2.68
N LEU A 240 -25.87 1.55 1.33
CA LEU A 240 -26.86 2.16 0.48
C LEU A 240 -27.43 1.11 -0.47
N ASP A 241 -28.72 0.93 -0.44
CA ASP A 241 -29.44 0.01 -1.34
C ASP A 241 -29.81 0.78 -2.63
N LEU A 242 -29.22 0.37 -3.73
CA LEU A 242 -29.43 0.92 -5.07
C LEU A 242 -30.30 -0.01 -5.93
N THR A 243 -30.94 -1.01 -5.32
CA THR A 243 -31.79 -1.97 -6.02
C THR A 243 -32.96 -1.24 -6.70
N PRO A 244 -33.18 -1.42 -8.01
CA PRO A 244 -34.34 -0.84 -8.70
C PRO A 244 -35.62 -1.34 -8.04
N LYS A 245 -36.49 -0.40 -7.68
CA LYS A 245 -37.84 -0.70 -7.19
C LYS A 245 -38.82 -0.50 -8.36
N PHE A 246 -39.41 -1.58 -8.83
CA PHE A 246 -40.43 -1.57 -9.88
C PHE A 246 -41.81 -1.71 -9.24
#